data_6cb472b627d051904e8345c22048a9ce
#
_entry.id   6cb472b627d051904e8345c22048a9ce
#
_cell.length_a   1.000
_cell.length_b   1.000
_cell.length_c   1.000
_cell.angle_alpha   90.00
_cell.angle_beta   90.00
_cell.angle_gamma   90.00
#
_symmetry.space_group_name_H-M   'P 1'
#
loop_
_entity.id
_entity.type
_entity.pdbx_description
1 polymer ?
#
loop_
_entity_poly.entity_id
_entity_poly.type
_entity_poly.pdbx_seq_one_letter_code
_entity_poly.pdbx_strand_id
1 'polypeptide(L)'
;MSTAGNLVFQGRGSGGLWVYAADTGKVMKVIKTGSHIMAAPATYAVNGEQYVAVQVGYGGTAIAEGPIPPSSAAVTYENTNRIIAFKLGGGQVPTPPARVSEPFAKPPAQTAGAASIEAGEIKFNEECTRCHALGLSTTPDLRRLDAGLHAAFKDILLRGALAPAGMERFDDILSDKDADDIHAYLIEQSWIAYRAQQAAARR
;
A
#
# COMPACT_ATOMS: atom_id res chain seq x y z
N MET A 1 6.71 -2.21 -21.08
CA MET A 1 6.28 -1.83 -22.46
C MET A 1 7.53 -1.56 -23.28
N SER A 2 7.63 -2.06 -24.50
CA SER A 2 8.70 -1.77 -25.45
C SER A 2 8.18 -0.94 -26.63
N THR A 3 9.08 -0.20 -27.30
CA THR A 3 8.76 0.62 -28.47
C THR A 3 9.65 0.25 -29.65
N ALA A 4 9.24 0.60 -30.87
CA ALA A 4 10.04 0.44 -32.08
C ALA A 4 11.37 1.25 -32.05
N GLY A 5 11.47 2.27 -31.20
CA GLY A 5 12.68 3.07 -30.98
C GLY A 5 13.70 2.43 -30.03
N ASN A 6 13.69 1.12 -29.85
CA ASN A 6 14.62 0.36 -28.99
C ASN A 6 14.58 0.80 -27.51
N LEU A 7 13.41 1.18 -26.98
CA LEU A 7 13.24 1.56 -25.58
C LEU A 7 12.28 0.61 -24.86
N VAL A 8 12.61 0.33 -23.59
CA VAL A 8 11.73 -0.36 -22.65
C VAL A 8 11.37 0.58 -21.51
N PHE A 9 10.09 0.72 -21.25
CA PHE A 9 9.54 1.52 -20.14
C PHE A 9 9.03 0.59 -19.03
N GLN A 10 9.49 0.82 -17.81
CA GLN A 10 9.11 0.07 -16.62
C GLN A 10 8.76 1.00 -15.47
N GLY A 11 7.56 0.88 -14.95
CA GLY A 11 7.19 1.47 -13.65
C GLY A 11 7.84 0.70 -12.51
N ARG A 12 8.15 1.41 -11.42
CA ARG A 12 8.66 0.80 -10.18
C ARG A 12 7.91 1.33 -8.96
N GLY A 13 7.75 0.45 -7.96
CA GLY A 13 7.18 0.80 -6.66
C GLY A 13 7.93 1.90 -5.92
N SER A 14 9.21 2.10 -6.21
CA SER A 14 10.01 3.20 -5.67
C SER A 14 9.57 4.61 -6.13
N GLY A 15 8.67 4.71 -7.13
CA GLY A 15 8.12 5.98 -7.60
C GLY A 15 8.85 6.56 -8.80
N GLY A 16 9.33 5.72 -9.70
CA GLY A 16 9.97 6.12 -10.94
C GLY A 16 9.49 5.35 -12.16
N LEU A 17 9.43 6.03 -13.31
CA LEU A 17 9.37 5.42 -14.62
C LEU A 17 10.78 5.30 -15.17
N TRP A 18 11.23 4.07 -15.34
CA TRP A 18 12.56 3.75 -15.83
C TRP A 18 12.51 3.48 -17.32
N VAL A 19 13.47 4.03 -18.05
CA VAL A 19 13.62 3.86 -19.49
C VAL A 19 14.95 3.19 -19.74
N TYR A 20 14.91 2.06 -20.43
CA TYR A 20 16.08 1.25 -20.77
C TYR A 20 16.26 1.18 -22.28
N ALA A 21 17.50 1.03 -22.74
CA ALA A 21 17.78 0.53 -24.07
C ALA A 21 17.40 -0.97 -24.15
N ALA A 22 16.58 -1.35 -25.12
CA ALA A 22 16.00 -2.70 -25.17
C ALA A 22 17.04 -3.78 -25.50
N ASP A 23 18.08 -3.43 -26.25
CA ASP A 23 19.18 -4.33 -26.70
C ASP A 23 20.21 -4.60 -25.61
N THR A 24 20.48 -3.63 -24.74
CA THR A 24 21.56 -3.71 -23.75
C THR A 24 21.10 -3.73 -22.30
N GLY A 25 19.82 -3.39 -22.03
CA GLY A 25 19.32 -3.20 -20.67
C GLY A 25 19.88 -1.95 -19.96
N LYS A 26 20.67 -1.12 -20.66
CA LYS A 26 21.24 0.10 -20.09
C LYS A 26 20.14 1.08 -19.70
N VAL A 27 20.22 1.62 -18.49
CA VAL A 27 19.31 2.70 -18.02
C VAL A 27 19.61 3.98 -18.79
N MET A 28 18.66 4.44 -19.58
CA MET A 28 18.75 5.66 -20.37
C MET A 28 18.22 6.86 -19.61
N LYS A 29 17.13 6.66 -18.84
CA LYS A 29 16.48 7.72 -18.08
C LYS A 29 15.71 7.15 -16.87
N VAL A 30 15.67 7.90 -15.80
CA VAL A 30 14.75 7.68 -14.69
C VAL A 30 13.93 8.95 -14.50
N ILE A 31 12.62 8.83 -14.61
CA ILE A 31 11.68 9.93 -14.42
C ILE A 31 11.01 9.72 -13.07
N LYS A 32 11.34 10.56 -12.10
CA LYS A 32 10.71 10.51 -10.76
C LYS A 32 9.29 11.04 -10.87
N THR A 33 8.32 10.24 -10.41
CA THR A 33 6.91 10.61 -10.41
C THR A 33 6.39 10.98 -9.01
N GLY A 34 7.16 10.66 -7.98
CA GLY A 34 6.73 10.80 -6.58
C GLY A 34 5.55 9.87 -6.22
N SER A 35 5.26 8.88 -7.06
CA SER A 35 4.15 7.96 -6.84
C SER A 35 4.56 6.56 -7.26
N HIS A 36 4.08 5.57 -6.54
CA HIS A 36 4.24 4.15 -6.87
C HIS A 36 3.67 3.85 -8.26
N ILE A 37 4.31 3.00 -9.04
CA ILE A 37 3.87 2.63 -10.38
C ILE A 37 3.74 1.12 -10.48
N MET A 38 2.50 0.63 -10.50
CA MET A 38 2.15 -0.78 -10.69
C MET A 38 1.62 -1.06 -12.10
N ALA A 39 1.03 -0.04 -12.74
CA ALA A 39 0.42 -0.18 -14.06
C ALA A 39 1.49 -0.28 -15.16
N ALA A 40 1.20 -1.07 -16.18
CA ALA A 40 1.99 -1.09 -17.39
C ALA A 40 1.85 0.26 -18.14
N PRO A 41 2.96 0.88 -18.58
CA PRO A 41 2.90 2.04 -19.46
C PRO A 41 2.26 1.69 -20.82
N ALA A 42 1.57 2.65 -21.43
CA ALA A 42 1.05 2.57 -22.78
C ALA A 42 1.64 3.69 -23.65
N THR A 43 1.80 3.44 -24.94
CA THR A 43 2.23 4.47 -25.91
C THR A 43 1.13 4.75 -26.92
N TYR A 44 1.01 6.01 -27.31
CA TYR A 44 0.06 6.48 -28.31
C TYR A 44 0.61 7.72 -29.03
N ALA A 45 -0.01 8.11 -30.11
CA ALA A 45 0.35 9.32 -30.84
C ALA A 45 -0.87 10.23 -31.05
N VAL A 46 -0.65 11.53 -30.91
CA VAL A 46 -1.64 12.58 -31.22
C VAL A 46 -0.99 13.62 -32.09
N ASN A 47 -1.56 13.90 -33.24
CA ASN A 47 -1.06 14.88 -34.21
C ASN A 47 0.43 14.64 -34.58
N GLY A 48 0.85 13.39 -34.71
CA GLY A 48 2.23 13.02 -35.03
C GLY A 48 3.20 13.08 -33.85
N GLU A 49 2.83 13.55 -32.67
CA GLU A 49 3.63 13.50 -31.45
C GLU A 49 3.40 12.18 -30.70
N GLN A 50 4.46 11.53 -30.29
CA GLN A 50 4.40 10.32 -29.46
C GLN A 50 4.31 10.68 -27.96
N TYR A 51 3.42 9.98 -27.29
CA TYR A 51 3.23 10.03 -25.85
C TYR A 51 3.45 8.66 -25.23
N VAL A 52 3.90 8.65 -23.97
CA VAL A 52 3.91 7.49 -23.09
C VAL A 52 3.04 7.84 -21.88
N ALA A 53 1.97 7.11 -21.66
CA ALA A 53 1.10 7.31 -20.50
C ALA A 53 1.29 6.17 -19.50
N VAL A 54 1.19 6.48 -18.21
CA VAL A 54 1.19 5.50 -17.13
C VAL A 54 0.29 5.97 -16.00
N GLN A 55 -0.48 5.03 -15.44
CA GLN A 55 -1.20 5.27 -14.19
C GLN A 55 -0.21 5.14 -13.04
N VAL A 56 -0.19 6.13 -12.17
CA VAL A 56 0.65 6.18 -10.97
C VAL A 56 -0.23 6.26 -9.73
N GLY A 57 0.25 5.68 -8.65
CA GLY A 57 -0.47 5.46 -7.40
C GLY A 57 -0.47 3.98 -7.06
N TYR A 58 -0.99 3.64 -5.90
CA TYR A 58 -1.14 2.25 -5.48
C TYR A 58 -2.59 1.96 -5.05
N GLY A 59 -3.01 0.72 -5.26
CA GLY A 59 -4.29 0.17 -4.84
C GLY A 59 -4.14 -0.88 -3.75
N GLY A 60 -5.23 -1.54 -3.35
CA GLY A 60 -5.28 -2.51 -2.26
C GLY A 60 -4.31 -3.70 -2.36
N THR A 61 -3.89 -4.06 -3.58
CA THR A 61 -2.97 -5.19 -3.81
C THR A 61 -1.49 -4.78 -3.89
N ALA A 62 -1.14 -3.53 -3.56
CA ALA A 62 0.25 -3.04 -3.57
C ALA A 62 1.22 -3.85 -2.68
N ILE A 63 0.68 -4.74 -1.87
CA ILE A 63 1.37 -5.53 -0.85
C ILE A 63 2.09 -6.75 -1.38
N ALA A 64 1.73 -7.22 -2.56
CA ALA A 64 2.31 -8.43 -3.14
C ALA A 64 3.82 -8.32 -3.47
N GLU A 65 4.40 -7.15 -3.31
CA GLU A 65 5.81 -6.87 -3.64
C GLU A 65 6.78 -6.99 -2.45
N GLY A 66 6.32 -7.45 -1.29
CA GLY A 66 7.15 -7.59 -0.08
C GLY A 66 7.40 -6.26 0.67
N PRO A 67 8.39 -6.21 1.58
CA PRO A 67 8.63 -5.03 2.41
C PRO A 67 8.92 -3.79 1.57
N ILE A 68 8.18 -2.72 1.81
CA ILE A 68 8.35 -1.45 1.09
C ILE A 68 9.52 -0.68 1.69
N PRO A 69 10.56 -0.38 0.92
CA PRO A 69 11.70 0.39 1.42
C PRO A 69 11.27 1.76 1.95
N PRO A 70 11.87 2.27 3.04
CA PRO A 70 11.60 3.61 3.56
C PRO A 70 11.80 4.74 2.52
N SER A 71 12.65 4.51 1.52
CA SER A 71 12.90 5.45 0.41
C SER A 71 11.84 5.38 -0.70
N SER A 72 10.86 4.49 -0.60
CA SER A 72 9.78 4.40 -1.59
C SER A 72 8.94 5.67 -1.61
N ALA A 73 8.53 6.09 -2.80
CA ALA A 73 7.60 7.20 -2.98
C ALA A 73 6.28 6.99 -2.22
N ALA A 74 5.83 5.76 -2.07
CA ALA A 74 4.63 5.41 -1.33
C ALA A 74 4.73 5.72 0.18
N VAL A 75 5.95 5.74 0.74
CA VAL A 75 6.19 6.12 2.15
C VAL A 75 6.35 7.63 2.29
N THR A 76 6.97 8.28 1.27
CA THR A 76 7.37 9.69 1.34
C THR A 76 6.24 10.64 0.97
N TYR A 77 5.38 10.25 0.02
CA TYR A 77 4.36 11.13 -0.55
C TYR A 77 2.96 10.57 -0.38
N GLU A 78 1.97 11.45 -0.46
CA GLU A 78 0.56 11.05 -0.51
C GLU A 78 0.26 10.23 -1.77
N ASN A 79 -0.65 9.27 -1.64
CA ASN A 79 -1.13 8.49 -2.77
C ASN A 79 -2.14 9.29 -3.59
N THR A 80 -1.65 10.08 -4.51
CA THR A 80 -2.49 10.82 -5.45
C THR A 80 -2.60 10.04 -6.76
N ASN A 81 -3.60 9.18 -6.89
CA ASN A 81 -3.81 8.42 -8.12
C ASN A 81 -3.96 9.33 -9.34
N ARG A 82 -3.04 9.20 -10.32
CA ARG A 82 -2.98 10.05 -11.50
C ARG A 82 -2.67 9.23 -12.74
N ILE A 83 -3.05 9.74 -13.89
CA ILE A 83 -2.50 9.33 -15.19
C ILE A 83 -1.52 10.41 -15.62
N ILE A 84 -0.28 10.03 -15.86
CA ILE A 84 0.78 10.95 -16.33
C ILE A 84 1.10 10.59 -17.77
N ALA A 85 1.01 11.58 -18.68
CA ALA A 85 1.43 11.45 -20.06
C ALA A 85 2.75 12.21 -20.27
N PHE A 86 3.74 11.51 -20.79
CA PHE A 86 5.08 12.03 -21.10
C PHE A 86 5.23 12.21 -22.60
N LYS A 87 5.92 13.27 -23.01
CA LYS A 87 6.41 13.49 -24.38
C LYS A 87 7.85 14.00 -24.38
N LEU A 88 8.52 13.90 -25.50
CA LEU A 88 9.84 14.52 -25.69
C LEU A 88 9.72 16.05 -25.50
N GLY A 89 10.66 16.62 -24.76
CA GLY A 89 10.63 18.06 -24.44
C GLY A 89 9.53 18.49 -23.46
N GLY A 90 8.81 17.55 -22.87
CA GLY A 90 7.82 17.83 -21.82
C GLY A 90 8.45 18.38 -20.53
N GLY A 91 7.62 18.99 -19.69
CA GLY A 91 8.04 19.60 -18.42
C GLY A 91 8.36 18.56 -17.32
N GLN A 92 8.62 19.07 -16.13
CA GLN A 92 8.81 18.25 -14.93
C GLN A 92 7.46 17.66 -14.44
N VAL A 93 7.52 16.46 -13.89
CA VAL A 93 6.36 15.84 -13.22
C VAL A 93 6.16 16.51 -11.88
N PRO A 94 4.98 17.05 -11.60
CA PRO A 94 4.68 17.61 -10.28
C PRO A 94 4.76 16.51 -9.20
N THR A 95 5.52 16.79 -8.15
CA THR A 95 5.63 15.89 -6.99
C THR A 95 4.35 15.98 -6.15
N PRO A 96 3.77 14.85 -5.69
CA PRO A 96 2.66 14.89 -4.75
C PRO A 96 3.06 15.55 -3.42
N PRO A 97 2.11 15.99 -2.58
CA PRO A 97 2.39 16.44 -1.23
C PRO A 97 3.15 15.39 -0.42
N ALA A 98 3.96 15.83 0.52
CA ALA A 98 4.59 14.90 1.47
C ALA A 98 3.51 14.20 2.31
N ARG A 99 3.70 12.90 2.55
CA ARG A 99 2.77 12.13 3.37
C ARG A 99 2.84 12.60 4.82
N VAL A 100 1.70 13.02 5.33
CA VAL A 100 1.54 13.29 6.76
C VAL A 100 1.10 12.00 7.43
N SER A 101 1.91 11.51 8.36
CA SER A 101 1.56 10.34 9.16
C SER A 101 0.91 10.81 10.46
N GLU A 102 -0.38 10.56 10.61
CA GLU A 102 -1.07 10.80 11.87
C GLU A 102 -0.43 9.97 12.99
N PRO A 103 -0.38 10.49 14.22
CA PRO A 103 0.10 9.73 15.37
C PRO A 103 -0.72 8.46 15.59
N PHE A 104 -0.06 7.38 16.01
CA PHE A 104 -0.78 6.21 16.48
C PHE A 104 -1.40 6.51 17.85
N ALA A 105 -2.69 6.25 18.00
CA ALA A 105 -3.33 6.23 19.30
C ALA A 105 -2.71 5.09 20.15
N LYS A 106 -2.75 5.27 21.49
CA LYS A 106 -2.31 4.19 22.39
C LYS A 106 -3.26 2.99 22.24
N PRO A 107 -2.75 1.82 21.85
CA PRO A 107 -3.60 0.65 21.67
C PRO A 107 -4.19 0.12 22.98
N PRO A 108 -5.27 -0.69 22.91
CA PRO A 108 -5.76 -1.39 24.10
C PRO A 108 -4.70 -2.33 24.67
N ALA A 109 -4.88 -2.77 25.91
CA ALA A 109 -3.97 -3.69 26.55
C ALA A 109 -3.94 -5.03 25.77
N GLN A 110 -2.72 -5.56 25.54
CA GLN A 110 -2.57 -6.92 25.04
C GLN A 110 -2.83 -7.91 26.17
N THR A 111 -3.87 -8.69 26.06
CA THR A 111 -4.26 -9.71 27.06
C THR A 111 -4.09 -11.13 26.56
N ALA A 112 -3.86 -11.30 25.24
CA ALA A 112 -3.69 -12.61 24.63
C ALA A 112 -2.25 -13.12 24.76
N GLY A 113 -2.10 -14.45 24.84
CA GLY A 113 -0.80 -15.10 24.83
C GLY A 113 -0.17 -15.20 23.44
N ALA A 114 1.12 -15.53 23.39
CA ALA A 114 1.89 -15.62 22.15
C ALA A 114 1.27 -16.57 21.11
N ALA A 115 0.73 -17.72 21.54
CA ALA A 115 0.11 -18.68 20.63
C ALA A 115 -1.14 -18.12 19.91
N SER A 116 -1.93 -17.28 20.59
CA SER A 116 -3.08 -16.62 19.99
C SER A 116 -2.64 -15.57 18.98
N ILE A 117 -1.60 -14.80 19.31
CA ILE A 117 -1.02 -13.79 18.41
C ILE A 117 -0.47 -14.45 17.15
N GLU A 118 0.26 -15.56 17.27
CA GLU A 118 0.81 -16.31 16.14
C GLU A 118 -0.31 -16.90 15.26
N ALA A 119 -1.33 -17.51 15.86
CA ALA A 119 -2.50 -18.02 15.13
C ALA A 119 -3.21 -16.88 14.37
N GLY A 120 -3.35 -15.72 15.00
CA GLY A 120 -3.93 -14.53 14.40
C GLY A 120 -3.09 -13.99 13.24
N GLU A 121 -1.77 -14.01 13.33
CA GLU A 121 -0.88 -13.64 12.22
C GLU A 121 -1.09 -14.53 11.00
N ILE A 122 -1.17 -15.84 11.20
CA ILE A 122 -1.41 -16.80 10.11
C ILE A 122 -2.74 -16.48 9.43
N LYS A 123 -3.82 -16.37 10.20
CA LYS A 123 -5.17 -16.09 9.68
C LYS A 123 -5.25 -14.73 8.99
N PHE A 124 -4.63 -13.71 9.56
CA PHE A 124 -4.54 -12.39 8.94
C PHE A 124 -3.84 -12.43 7.58
N ASN A 125 -2.74 -13.16 7.48
CA ASN A 125 -2.00 -13.31 6.24
C ASN A 125 -2.78 -14.09 5.17
N GLU A 126 -3.56 -15.09 5.57
CA GLU A 126 -4.39 -15.89 4.67
C GLU A 126 -5.57 -15.10 4.11
N GLU A 127 -6.30 -14.37 4.97
CA GLU A 127 -7.63 -13.86 4.62
C GLU A 127 -7.69 -12.33 4.46
N CYS A 128 -6.83 -11.58 5.15
CA CYS A 128 -6.99 -10.13 5.26
C CYS A 128 -6.03 -9.33 4.37
N THR A 129 -4.84 -9.89 4.07
CA THR A 129 -3.78 -9.15 3.36
C THR A 129 -4.11 -8.80 1.91
N ARG A 130 -5.09 -9.44 1.31
CA ARG A 130 -5.58 -9.07 -0.04
C ARG A 130 -6.11 -7.65 -0.10
N CYS A 131 -6.69 -7.17 1.00
CA CYS A 131 -7.26 -5.83 1.10
C CYS A 131 -6.50 -4.95 2.10
N HIS A 132 -6.09 -5.50 3.25
CA HIS A 132 -5.45 -4.75 4.32
C HIS A 132 -3.94 -4.99 4.37
N ALA A 133 -3.16 -3.94 4.03
CA ALA A 133 -1.74 -3.91 4.35
C ALA A 133 -1.50 -3.08 5.59
N LEU A 134 -0.64 -3.58 6.45
CA LEU A 134 -0.19 -2.82 7.59
C LEU A 134 0.75 -1.69 7.11
N GLY A 135 0.21 -0.48 7.01
CA GLY A 135 0.96 0.74 6.71
C GLY A 135 0.77 1.37 5.34
N LEU A 136 0.52 0.61 4.29
CA LEU A 136 0.38 1.12 2.93
C LEU A 136 -0.77 0.41 2.20
N SER A 137 -1.97 0.91 2.36
CA SER A 137 -3.14 0.39 1.68
C SER A 137 -4.09 1.54 1.31
N THR A 138 -4.96 1.33 0.33
CA THR A 138 -6.14 2.18 0.08
C THR A 138 -7.28 1.86 1.04
N THR A 139 -7.21 0.71 1.70
CA THR A 139 -8.06 0.33 2.82
C THR A 139 -7.46 0.80 4.14
N PRO A 140 -8.24 0.97 5.21
CA PRO A 140 -7.72 1.42 6.50
C PRO A 140 -6.57 0.56 7.03
N ASP A 141 -5.56 1.22 7.58
CA ASP A 141 -4.49 0.56 8.32
C ASP A 141 -5.04 0.08 9.66
N LEU A 142 -5.20 -1.23 9.79
CA LEU A 142 -5.83 -1.86 10.96
C LEU A 142 -5.01 -1.70 12.27
N ARG A 143 -3.79 -1.19 12.21
CA ARG A 143 -3.06 -0.77 13.41
C ARG A 143 -3.57 0.54 14.02
N ARG A 144 -4.53 1.20 13.36
CA ARG A 144 -5.11 2.49 13.74
C ARG A 144 -6.57 2.38 14.15
N LEU A 145 -7.02 1.19 14.51
CA LEU A 145 -8.37 1.00 15.03
C LEU A 145 -8.57 1.86 16.29
N ASP A 146 -9.66 2.58 16.34
CA ASP A 146 -10.08 3.28 17.55
C ASP A 146 -10.79 2.33 18.53
N ALA A 147 -11.13 2.85 19.71
CA ALA A 147 -11.77 2.05 20.75
C ALA A 147 -13.13 1.48 20.31
N GLY A 148 -13.89 2.19 19.48
CA GLY A 148 -15.17 1.73 18.95
C GLY A 148 -15.00 0.57 17.98
N LEU A 149 -14.02 0.67 17.08
CA LEU A 149 -13.69 -0.37 16.11
C LEU A 149 -13.11 -1.61 16.81
N HIS A 150 -12.29 -1.44 17.84
CA HIS A 150 -11.83 -2.57 18.67
C HIS A 150 -12.99 -3.29 19.35
N ALA A 151 -13.96 -2.53 19.91
CA ALA A 151 -15.14 -3.11 20.56
C ALA A 151 -16.07 -3.82 19.55
N ALA A 152 -16.18 -3.30 18.34
CA ALA A 152 -17.03 -3.85 17.29
C ALA A 152 -16.32 -4.89 16.40
N PHE A 153 -15.08 -5.29 16.72
CA PHE A 153 -14.23 -6.07 15.81
C PHE A 153 -14.89 -7.35 15.31
N LYS A 154 -15.48 -8.14 16.20
CA LYS A 154 -16.22 -9.36 15.82
C LYS A 154 -17.47 -9.08 15.00
N ASP A 155 -18.19 -8.01 15.31
CA ASP A 155 -19.40 -7.63 14.57
C ASP A 155 -19.02 -7.20 13.14
N ILE A 156 -17.90 -6.53 12.98
CA ILE A 156 -17.36 -6.17 11.68
C ILE A 156 -16.95 -7.43 10.90
N LEU A 157 -16.13 -8.28 11.50
CA LEU A 157 -15.52 -9.41 10.84
C LEU A 157 -16.51 -10.55 10.56
N LEU A 158 -17.33 -10.93 11.56
CA LEU A 158 -18.20 -12.10 11.47
C LEU A 158 -19.66 -11.76 11.15
N ARG A 159 -20.13 -10.53 11.43
CA ARG A 159 -21.54 -10.16 11.24
C ARG A 159 -21.75 -9.11 10.14
N GLY A 160 -20.66 -8.64 9.52
CA GLY A 160 -20.73 -7.74 8.38
C GLY A 160 -21.19 -6.33 8.72
N ALA A 161 -20.87 -5.82 9.92
CA ALA A 161 -21.28 -4.47 10.35
C ALA A 161 -20.80 -3.37 9.38
N LEU A 162 -19.72 -3.61 8.61
CA LEU A 162 -19.20 -2.71 7.59
C LEU A 162 -19.40 -3.22 6.16
N ALA A 163 -20.26 -4.23 5.93
CA ALA A 163 -20.55 -4.73 4.58
C ALA A 163 -21.08 -3.62 3.64
N PRO A 164 -21.92 -2.66 4.06
CA PRO A 164 -22.31 -1.52 3.22
C PRO A 164 -21.14 -0.61 2.83
N ALA A 165 -20.04 -0.63 3.59
CA ALA A 165 -18.81 0.12 3.30
C ALA A 165 -17.77 -0.71 2.51
N GLY A 166 -18.11 -1.94 2.10
CA GLY A 166 -17.26 -2.80 1.28
C GLY A 166 -16.37 -3.77 2.06
N MET A 167 -16.53 -3.88 3.39
CA MET A 167 -15.87 -4.90 4.20
C MET A 167 -16.81 -6.10 4.35
N GLU A 168 -16.55 -7.16 3.58
CA GLU A 168 -17.35 -8.39 3.65
C GLU A 168 -17.27 -9.07 5.02
N ARG A 169 -18.26 -9.92 5.32
CA ARG A 169 -18.23 -10.79 6.48
C ARG A 169 -17.50 -12.10 6.15
N PHE A 170 -16.95 -12.73 7.17
CA PHE A 170 -16.11 -13.93 7.06
C PHE A 170 -16.58 -15.08 7.95
N ASP A 171 -17.84 -15.09 8.37
CA ASP A 171 -18.41 -16.10 9.27
C ASP A 171 -18.54 -17.50 8.62
N ASP A 172 -18.38 -17.58 7.32
CA ASP A 172 -18.32 -18.84 6.56
C ASP A 172 -16.95 -19.52 6.59
N ILE A 173 -15.87 -18.77 6.88
CA ILE A 173 -14.50 -19.29 6.90
C ILE A 173 -13.75 -19.04 8.22
N LEU A 174 -14.22 -18.12 9.06
CA LEU A 174 -13.59 -17.77 10.34
C LEU A 174 -14.54 -18.07 11.51
N SER A 175 -14.01 -18.69 12.55
CA SER A 175 -14.69 -18.87 13.83
C SER A 175 -14.55 -17.65 14.75
N ASP A 176 -15.33 -17.62 15.84
CA ASP A 176 -15.17 -16.62 16.91
C ASP A 176 -13.76 -16.60 17.50
N LYS A 177 -13.12 -17.78 17.58
CA LYS A 177 -11.74 -17.90 18.04
C LYS A 177 -10.75 -17.29 17.06
N ASP A 178 -10.92 -17.55 15.76
CA ASP A 178 -10.07 -16.95 14.73
C ASP A 178 -10.17 -15.43 14.76
N ALA A 179 -11.36 -14.88 14.96
CA ALA A 179 -11.57 -13.45 15.11
C ALA A 179 -10.85 -12.88 16.35
N ASP A 180 -10.87 -13.58 17.50
CA ASP A 180 -10.12 -13.18 18.70
C ASP A 180 -8.61 -13.23 18.45
N ASP A 181 -8.11 -14.26 17.78
CA ASP A 181 -6.69 -14.42 17.46
C ASP A 181 -6.22 -13.32 16.49
N ILE A 182 -6.97 -13.05 15.42
CA ILE A 182 -6.68 -11.95 14.48
C ILE A 182 -6.68 -10.60 15.22
N HIS A 183 -7.64 -10.36 16.11
CA HIS A 183 -7.69 -9.13 16.90
C HIS A 183 -6.48 -9.00 17.82
N ALA A 184 -6.05 -10.09 18.46
CA ALA A 184 -4.85 -10.14 19.29
C ALA A 184 -3.59 -9.79 18.48
N TYR A 185 -3.44 -10.34 17.29
CA TYR A 185 -2.36 -10.01 16.37
C TYR A 185 -2.36 -8.52 16.00
N LEU A 186 -3.52 -7.95 15.65
CA LEU A 186 -3.63 -6.53 15.29
C LEU A 186 -3.31 -5.61 16.48
N ILE A 187 -3.70 -5.96 17.69
CA ILE A 187 -3.33 -5.23 18.91
C ILE A 187 -1.79 -5.24 19.08
N GLU A 188 -1.14 -6.39 18.87
CA GLU A 188 0.33 -6.47 18.96
C GLU A 188 1.01 -5.61 17.89
N GLN A 189 0.54 -5.67 16.65
CA GLN A 189 1.06 -4.83 15.56
C GLN A 189 0.85 -3.33 15.83
N SER A 190 -0.26 -2.97 16.45
CA SER A 190 -0.54 -1.59 16.88
C SER A 190 0.45 -1.14 17.96
N TRP A 191 0.76 -1.99 18.94
CA TRP A 191 1.77 -1.69 19.97
C TRP A 191 3.17 -1.54 19.38
N ILE A 192 3.56 -2.38 18.42
CA ILE A 192 4.85 -2.28 17.74
C ILE A 192 4.95 -0.92 17.03
N ALA A 193 3.91 -0.53 16.27
CA ALA A 193 3.88 0.74 15.56
C ALA A 193 3.90 1.95 16.52
N TYR A 194 3.10 1.92 17.57
CA TYR A 194 3.04 2.96 18.59
C TYR A 194 4.39 3.17 19.28
N ARG A 195 5.04 2.09 19.74
CA ARG A 195 6.36 2.16 20.39
C ARG A 195 7.44 2.69 19.45
N ALA A 196 7.43 2.26 18.18
CA ALA A 196 8.37 2.75 17.17
C ALA A 196 8.21 4.26 16.94
N GLN A 197 6.98 4.76 16.87
CA GLN A 197 6.72 6.20 16.73
C GLN A 197 7.17 6.99 17.96
N GLN A 198 6.90 6.50 19.18
CA GLN A 198 7.37 7.14 20.40
C GLN A 198 8.89 7.20 20.50
N ALA A 199 9.58 6.15 20.06
CA ALA A 199 11.03 6.12 20.02
C ALA A 199 11.62 7.12 18.99
N ALA A 200 10.96 7.29 17.84
CA ALA A 200 11.39 8.26 16.83
C ALA A 200 11.19 9.71 17.30
N ALA A 201 10.12 10.02 18.03
CA ALA A 201 9.82 11.35 18.55
C ALA A 201 10.77 11.82 19.68
N ARG A 202 11.56 10.90 20.25
CA ARG A 202 12.53 11.21 21.33
C ARG A 202 13.96 11.47 20.81
N ARG A 203 14.18 11.33 19.50
CA ARG A 203 15.46 11.59 18.83
C ARG A 203 15.50 12.98 18.23
#